data_cfdca205c4c359c4e59062426814e2a2
#
_entry.id   cfdca205c4c359c4e59062426814e2a2
#
_cell.length_a   1.000
_cell.length_b   1.000
_cell.length_c   1.000
_cell.angle_alpha   90.00
_cell.angle_beta   90.00
_cell.angle_gamma   90.00
#
_symmetry.space_group_name_H-M   'P 1'
#
loop_
_entity.id
_entity.type
_entity.pdbx_description
1 polymer ?
#
loop_
_entity_poly.entity_id
_entity_poly.type
_entity_poly.pdbx_seq_one_letter_code
_entity_poly.pdbx_strand_id
1 'polypeptide(L)'
;MKRPETKPPSGTGSTYPWGDARRYNSYSGYFRRLFGTRVQKLSVNAGFSCPNRDGSIDTRGCIFCSAGGSGDFAASPQQSVTEQISQAKLLLRGKTNCRKYIAYFQAYTNTYAPVGVLRALYTEALAQ
;
A
#
# COMPACT_ATOMS: atom_id res chain seq x y z
N MET A 1 16.17 -10.32 -18.72
CA MET A 1 16.04 -11.78 -18.53
C MET A 1 14.61 -12.06 -18.05
N LYS A 2 13.70 -12.54 -18.93
CA LYS A 2 12.32 -12.88 -18.57
C LYS A 2 12.33 -14.18 -17.77
N ARG A 3 11.75 -14.16 -16.57
CA ARG A 3 11.51 -15.40 -15.80
C ARG A 3 10.56 -16.30 -16.61
N PRO A 4 10.82 -17.60 -16.72
CA PRO A 4 9.89 -18.52 -17.36
C PRO A 4 8.59 -18.56 -16.55
N GLU A 5 7.46 -18.35 -17.23
CA GLU A 5 6.14 -18.61 -16.68
C GLU A 5 5.99 -20.11 -16.45
N THR A 6 6.11 -20.54 -15.22
CA THR A 6 5.75 -21.91 -14.85
C THR A 6 4.23 -22.03 -14.87
N LYS A 7 3.69 -22.61 -15.92
CA LYS A 7 2.28 -23.02 -16.03
C LYS A 7 1.95 -23.91 -14.81
N PRO A 8 0.89 -23.61 -14.06
CA PRO A 8 0.52 -24.48 -12.94
C PRO A 8 0.13 -25.86 -13.47
N PRO A 9 0.45 -26.95 -12.75
CA PRO A 9 0.09 -28.29 -13.16
C PRO A 9 -1.44 -28.42 -13.31
N SER A 10 -1.88 -28.92 -14.46
CA SER A 10 -3.25 -29.32 -14.72
C SER A 10 -3.56 -30.59 -13.92
N GLY A 11 -3.98 -30.44 -12.69
CA GLY A 11 -4.44 -31.53 -11.84
C GLY A 11 -5.77 -31.15 -11.23
N THR A 12 -6.71 -32.05 -11.23
CA THR A 12 -7.97 -32.05 -10.47
C THR A 12 -7.65 -31.85 -8.99
N GLY A 13 -7.37 -30.63 -8.61
CA GLY A 13 -6.72 -30.30 -7.37
C GLY A 13 -7.68 -29.68 -6.36
N SER A 14 -7.53 -30.10 -5.14
CA SER A 14 -8.13 -29.49 -3.98
C SER A 14 -7.95 -27.97 -4.03
N THR A 15 -9.04 -27.24 -3.94
CA THR A 15 -9.01 -25.80 -3.69
C THR A 15 -8.56 -25.56 -2.26
N TYR A 16 -7.59 -24.68 -2.07
CA TYR A 16 -7.19 -24.22 -0.73
C TYR A 16 -8.34 -23.44 -0.05
N PRO A 17 -8.29 -23.22 1.26
CA PRO A 17 -9.34 -22.50 2.01
C PRO A 17 -9.72 -21.12 1.45
N TRP A 18 -8.85 -20.52 0.65
CA TRP A 18 -9.12 -19.25 -0.05
C TRP A 18 -9.77 -19.41 -1.44
N GLY A 19 -10.16 -20.63 -1.83
CA GLY A 19 -11.00 -20.86 -2.99
C GLY A 19 -10.30 -20.88 -4.36
N ASP A 20 -8.98 -21.01 -4.41
CA ASP A 20 -8.24 -21.21 -5.66
C ASP A 20 -7.10 -22.24 -5.48
N ALA A 21 -6.44 -22.62 -6.57
CA ALA A 21 -5.37 -23.63 -6.58
C ALA A 21 -3.98 -23.08 -6.22
N ARG A 22 -3.86 -21.83 -5.79
CA ARG A 22 -2.59 -21.24 -5.38
C ARG A 22 -2.21 -21.69 -3.99
N ARG A 23 -0.94 -21.97 -3.78
CA ARG A 23 -0.40 -22.39 -2.46
C ARG A 23 -0.40 -21.28 -1.40
N TYR A 24 -0.81 -20.05 -1.74
CA TYR A 24 -0.86 -18.90 -0.87
C TYR A 24 -2.10 -18.05 -1.15
N ASN A 25 -2.61 -17.40 -0.13
CA ASN A 25 -3.73 -16.47 -0.27
C ASN A 25 -3.21 -15.15 -0.87
N SER A 26 -3.36 -15.00 -2.18
CA SER A 26 -2.85 -13.80 -2.86
C SER A 26 -3.67 -12.56 -2.51
N TYR A 27 -2.99 -11.42 -2.36
CA TYR A 27 -3.61 -10.11 -2.14
C TYR A 27 -4.76 -9.85 -3.14
N SER A 28 -4.50 -10.01 -4.43
CA SER A 28 -5.53 -9.75 -5.44
C SER A 28 -6.70 -10.73 -5.38
N GLY A 29 -6.45 -11.99 -5.02
CA GLY A 29 -7.49 -13.00 -4.82
C GLY A 29 -8.36 -12.67 -3.61
N TYR A 30 -7.73 -12.36 -2.49
CA TYR A 30 -8.42 -11.96 -1.26
C TYR A 30 -9.35 -10.75 -1.49
N PHE A 31 -8.83 -9.67 -2.06
CA PHE A 31 -9.63 -8.47 -2.28
C PHE A 31 -10.72 -8.63 -3.33
N ARG A 32 -10.52 -9.49 -4.35
CA ARG A 32 -11.59 -9.82 -5.29
C ARG A 32 -12.73 -10.56 -4.61
N ARG A 33 -12.44 -11.48 -3.69
CA ARG A 33 -13.48 -12.19 -2.91
C ARG A 33 -14.22 -11.23 -2.00
N LEU A 34 -13.50 -10.32 -1.34
CA LEU A 34 -14.08 -9.39 -0.40
C LEU A 34 -14.93 -8.29 -1.06
N PHE A 35 -14.48 -7.74 -2.18
CA PHE A 35 -15.09 -6.57 -2.83
C PHE A 35 -15.73 -6.86 -4.19
N GLY A 36 -15.69 -8.10 -4.67
CA GLY A 36 -16.20 -8.47 -5.98
C GLY A 36 -15.41 -7.90 -7.17
N THR A 37 -14.36 -7.15 -6.95
CA THR A 37 -13.56 -6.47 -7.96
C THR A 37 -12.09 -6.38 -7.58
N ARG A 38 -11.27 -6.00 -8.54
CA ARG A 38 -9.86 -5.69 -8.29
C ARG A 38 -9.74 -4.42 -7.46
N VAL A 39 -8.86 -4.44 -6.48
CA VAL A 39 -8.49 -3.30 -5.65
C VAL A 39 -7.02 -2.96 -5.88
N GLN A 40 -6.72 -1.68 -6.01
CA GLN A 40 -5.36 -1.20 -6.23
C GLN A 40 -4.88 -0.39 -5.03
N LYS A 41 -3.64 -0.65 -4.61
CA LYS A 41 -2.98 0.13 -3.56
C LYS A 41 -2.44 1.44 -4.13
N LEU A 42 -2.70 2.55 -3.44
CA LEU A 42 -2.14 3.87 -3.70
C LEU A 42 -1.24 4.25 -2.52
N SER A 43 0.04 4.42 -2.75
CA SER A 43 0.99 4.81 -1.71
C SER A 43 0.86 6.31 -1.43
N VAL A 44 0.72 6.66 -0.15
CA VAL A 44 0.56 8.03 0.34
C VAL A 44 1.66 8.31 1.37
N ASN A 45 2.27 9.49 1.28
CA ASN A 45 3.23 9.99 2.25
C ASN A 45 2.63 11.17 3.01
N ALA A 46 2.31 10.98 4.28
CA ALA A 46 1.71 12.01 5.12
C ALA A 46 2.74 12.88 5.88
N GLY A 47 4.03 12.74 5.56
CA GLY A 47 5.09 13.53 6.18
C GLY A 47 5.39 13.18 7.64
N PHE A 48 5.04 11.98 8.08
CA PHE A 48 5.34 11.53 9.44
C PHE A 48 6.83 11.39 9.68
N SER A 49 7.23 11.46 10.95
CA SER A 49 8.54 11.10 11.46
C SER A 49 8.54 9.67 12.03
N CYS A 50 9.66 9.28 12.61
CA CYS A 50 9.83 7.99 13.25
C CYS A 50 10.60 8.17 14.57
N PRO A 51 10.10 7.64 15.69
CA PRO A 51 10.79 7.75 16.98
C PRO A 51 12.16 7.06 17.01
N ASN A 52 12.42 6.13 16.08
CA ASN A 52 13.73 5.50 15.91
C ASN A 52 14.72 6.37 15.10
N ARG A 53 14.32 7.58 14.67
CA ARG A 53 15.15 8.49 13.85
C ARG A 53 15.19 9.91 14.35
N ASP A 54 14.16 10.38 15.06
CA ASP A 54 14.04 11.76 15.51
C ASP A 54 14.67 12.03 16.89
N GLY A 55 15.27 11.02 17.49
CA GLY A 55 15.91 11.11 18.80
C GLY A 55 14.99 10.74 19.97
N SER A 56 13.73 10.45 19.75
CA SER A 56 12.80 10.03 20.83
C SER A 56 13.19 8.67 21.42
N ILE A 57 13.60 7.74 20.57
CA ILE A 57 14.10 6.41 20.98
C ILE A 57 15.52 6.21 20.45
N ASP A 58 15.77 6.45 19.16
CA ASP A 58 17.07 6.32 18.49
C ASP A 58 17.19 7.37 17.36
N THR A 59 18.39 7.54 16.83
CA THR A 59 18.68 8.43 15.68
C THR A 59 19.06 7.66 14.42
N ARG A 60 19.41 6.36 14.55
CA ARG A 60 19.97 5.55 13.47
C ARG A 60 18.92 4.95 12.55
N GLY A 61 17.68 4.81 13.03
CA GLY A 61 16.63 4.07 12.34
C GLY A 61 16.83 2.55 12.37
N CYS A 62 15.94 1.84 11.69
CA CYS A 62 16.02 0.38 11.59
C CYS A 62 16.90 -0.04 10.42
N ILE A 63 17.63 -1.16 10.57
CA ILE A 63 18.59 -1.67 9.57
C ILE A 63 17.94 -2.05 8.22
N PHE A 64 16.64 -2.32 8.21
CA PHE A 64 15.85 -2.68 7.02
C PHE A 64 15.12 -1.48 6.40
N CYS A 65 15.26 -0.28 6.97
CA CYS A 65 14.53 0.90 6.55
C CYS A 65 15.42 1.82 5.72
N SER A 66 14.99 2.17 4.50
CA SER A 66 15.71 3.12 3.64
C SER A 66 15.78 4.52 4.27
N ALA A 67 16.61 5.39 3.71
CA ALA A 67 16.70 6.79 4.11
C ALA A 67 15.35 7.51 4.00
N GLY A 68 14.51 7.15 3.02
CA GLY A 68 13.14 7.65 2.82
C GLY A 68 12.08 6.99 3.73
N GLY A 69 12.49 6.28 4.80
CA GLY A 69 11.55 5.65 5.70
C GLY A 69 10.74 4.52 5.06
N SER A 70 11.32 3.83 4.07
CA SER A 70 10.67 2.83 3.21
C SER A 70 9.50 3.38 2.37
N GLY A 71 9.46 4.70 2.18
CA GLY A 71 8.46 5.41 1.38
C GLY A 71 8.98 5.89 0.02
N ASP A 72 10.05 5.30 -0.51
CA ASP A 72 10.77 5.77 -1.71
C ASP A 72 9.91 5.86 -2.98
N PHE A 73 8.80 5.15 -3.02
CA PHE A 73 7.83 5.17 -4.14
C PHE A 73 6.54 5.93 -3.81
N ALA A 74 6.44 6.57 -2.66
CA ALA A 74 5.31 7.43 -2.33
C ALA A 74 5.53 8.84 -2.92
N ALA A 75 4.45 9.59 -3.05
CA ALA A 75 4.50 10.97 -3.51
C ALA A 75 5.18 11.88 -2.47
N SER A 76 5.43 13.13 -2.86
CA SER A 76 6.05 14.12 -1.97
C SER A 76 5.14 14.44 -0.77
N PRO A 77 5.69 14.50 0.45
CA PRO A 77 4.92 14.88 1.65
C PRO A 77 4.47 16.36 1.65
N GLN A 78 4.95 17.18 0.72
CA GLN A 78 4.49 18.56 0.55
C GLN A 78 3.12 18.66 -0.14
N GLN A 79 2.68 17.60 -0.79
CA GLN A 79 1.36 17.51 -1.41
C GLN A 79 0.33 17.05 -0.38
N SER A 80 -0.90 17.55 -0.47
CA SER A 80 -2.02 17.04 0.31
C SER A 80 -2.30 15.56 0.00
N VAL A 81 -2.94 14.85 0.91
CA VAL A 81 -3.35 13.46 0.68
C VAL A 81 -4.26 13.36 -0.55
N THR A 82 -5.16 14.31 -0.72
CA THR A 82 -6.05 14.44 -1.89
C THR A 82 -5.28 14.53 -3.20
N GLU A 83 -4.27 15.39 -3.27
CA GLU A 83 -3.45 15.55 -4.47
C GLU A 83 -2.67 14.27 -4.79
N GLN A 84 -2.04 13.66 -3.78
CA GLN A 84 -1.29 12.41 -3.94
C GLN A 84 -2.18 11.29 -4.47
N ILE A 85 -3.37 11.11 -3.91
CA ILE A 85 -4.33 10.09 -4.34
C ILE A 85 -4.81 10.37 -5.77
N SER A 86 -5.13 11.62 -6.09
CA SER A 86 -5.58 12.02 -7.42
C SER A 86 -4.52 11.75 -8.49
N GLN A 87 -3.26 12.11 -8.22
CA GLN A 87 -2.13 11.82 -9.12
C GLN A 87 -1.90 10.32 -9.27
N ALA A 88 -1.94 9.56 -8.18
CA ALA A 88 -1.77 8.11 -8.23
C ALA A 88 -2.88 7.43 -9.05
N LYS A 89 -4.13 7.89 -8.92
CA LYS A 89 -5.25 7.43 -9.75
C LYS A 89 -5.02 7.75 -11.23
N LEU A 90 -4.52 8.94 -11.56
CA LEU A 90 -4.20 9.33 -12.95
C LEU A 90 -3.11 8.43 -13.56
N LEU A 91 -2.05 8.14 -12.82
CA LEU A 91 -0.96 7.26 -13.26
C LEU A 91 -1.43 5.82 -13.52
N LEU A 92 -2.51 5.39 -12.87
CA LEU A 92 -3.09 4.07 -13.05
C LEU A 92 -4.13 4.01 -14.18
N ARG A 93 -4.65 5.16 -14.65
CA ARG A 93 -5.52 5.21 -15.82
C ARG A 93 -4.80 4.63 -17.03
N GLY A 94 -5.45 3.74 -17.75
CA GLY A 94 -4.84 3.03 -18.88
C GLY A 94 -3.99 1.81 -18.53
N LYS A 95 -3.59 1.65 -17.26
CA LYS A 95 -2.86 0.45 -16.80
C LYS A 95 -3.78 -0.56 -16.12
N THR A 96 -4.90 -0.11 -15.57
CA THR A 96 -5.84 -0.95 -14.84
C THR A 96 -7.24 -0.36 -14.84
N ASN A 97 -8.26 -1.22 -14.95
CA ASN A 97 -9.68 -0.85 -14.82
C ASN A 97 -10.16 -0.90 -13.36
N CYS A 98 -9.28 -0.62 -12.41
CA CYS A 98 -9.64 -0.59 -10.99
C CYS A 98 -10.57 0.57 -10.68
N ARG A 99 -11.60 0.28 -9.88
CA ARG A 99 -12.55 1.26 -9.35
C ARG A 99 -12.52 1.37 -7.83
N LYS A 100 -11.80 0.47 -7.17
CA LYS A 100 -11.61 0.47 -5.71
C LYS A 100 -10.14 0.58 -5.38
N TYR A 101 -9.84 1.40 -4.38
CA TYR A 101 -8.47 1.71 -3.99
C TYR A 101 -8.29 1.53 -2.49
N ILE A 102 -7.06 1.31 -2.08
CA ILE A 102 -6.61 1.34 -0.70
C ILE A 102 -5.60 2.46 -0.58
N ALA A 103 -5.88 3.47 0.22
CA ALA A 103 -4.88 4.45 0.61
C ALA A 103 -3.90 3.77 1.57
N TYR A 104 -2.67 3.59 1.13
CA TYR A 104 -1.62 2.93 1.88
C TYR A 104 -0.59 3.97 2.33
N PHE A 105 -0.70 4.37 3.58
CA PHE A 105 0.26 5.28 4.19
C PHE A 105 1.58 4.58 4.39
N GLN A 106 2.58 5.05 3.69
CA GLN A 106 3.93 4.52 3.72
C GLN A 106 4.92 5.68 3.90
N ALA A 107 6.05 5.43 4.40
CA ALA A 107 7.09 6.27 4.95
C ALA A 107 6.97 6.46 6.46
N TYR A 108 8.03 6.10 7.14
CA TYR A 108 8.21 6.27 8.59
C TYR A 108 7.12 5.57 9.43
N THR A 109 6.71 6.18 10.53
CA THR A 109 5.73 5.61 11.47
C THR A 109 4.41 6.36 11.36
N ASN A 110 3.45 5.78 10.63
CA ASN A 110 2.22 6.46 10.23
C ASN A 110 1.19 6.68 11.35
N THR A 111 1.46 6.24 12.55
CA THR A 111 0.68 6.53 13.76
C THR A 111 1.40 7.49 14.71
N TYR A 112 2.55 7.99 14.32
CA TYR A 112 3.40 8.86 15.16
C TYR A 112 3.04 10.34 14.97
N ALA A 113 1.84 10.69 15.41
CA ALA A 113 1.32 12.05 15.46
C ALA A 113 0.16 12.15 16.45
N PRO A 114 -0.23 13.37 16.89
CA PRO A 114 -1.42 13.58 17.69
C PRO A 114 -2.69 13.01 17.00
N VAL A 115 -3.61 12.47 17.80
CA VAL A 115 -4.84 11.81 17.28
C VAL A 115 -5.65 12.74 16.36
N GLY A 116 -5.71 14.03 16.65
CA GLY A 116 -6.40 15.02 15.79
C GLY A 116 -5.80 15.10 14.38
N VAL A 117 -4.47 15.07 14.27
CA VAL A 117 -3.75 15.06 12.99
C VAL A 117 -4.01 13.76 12.23
N LEU A 118 -3.91 12.60 12.91
CA LEU A 118 -4.20 11.31 12.30
C LEU A 118 -5.64 11.24 11.78
N ARG A 119 -6.59 11.69 12.60
CA ARG A 119 -8.00 11.73 12.20
C ARG A 119 -8.21 12.59 10.95
N ALA A 120 -7.63 13.77 10.87
CA ALA A 120 -7.76 14.66 9.71
C ALA A 120 -7.21 13.99 8.44
N LEU A 121 -5.97 13.48 8.48
CA LEU A 121 -5.32 12.84 7.33
C LEU A 121 -6.06 11.59 6.83
N TYR A 122 -6.51 10.75 7.76
CA TYR A 122 -7.22 9.52 7.36
C TYR A 122 -8.64 9.81 6.88
N THR A 123 -9.31 10.80 7.45
CA THR A 123 -10.62 11.26 6.94
C THR A 123 -10.49 11.86 5.55
N GLU A 124 -9.46 12.67 5.30
CA GLU A 124 -9.16 13.20 3.96
C GLU A 124 -8.97 12.07 2.95
N ALA A 125 -8.18 11.04 3.30
CA ALA A 125 -7.96 9.90 2.42
C ALA A 125 -9.24 9.11 2.11
N LEU A 126 -10.13 8.95 3.09
CA LEU A 126 -11.40 8.22 2.92
C LEU A 126 -12.43 9.00 2.10
N ALA A 127 -12.30 10.32 2.01
CA ALA A 127 -13.19 11.18 1.24
C ALA A 127 -12.90 11.15 -0.28
N GLN A 128 -11.82 10.47 -0.73
CA GLN A 128 -11.40 10.39 -2.14
C GLN A 128 -11.98 9.13 -2.82
#